data_4ed771cedd21e5b19722e7010bcf03af
#
_entry.id   4ed771cedd21e5b19722e7010bcf03af
#
_cell.length_a   1.000
_cell.length_b   1.000
_cell.length_c   1.000
_cell.angle_alpha   90.00
_cell.angle_beta   90.00
_cell.angle_gamma   90.00
#
_symmetry.space_group_name_H-M   'P 1'
#
loop_
_entity.id
_entity.type
_entity.pdbx_description
1 polymer ?
#
loop_
_entity_poly.entity_id
_entity_poly.type
_entity_poly.pdbx_seq_one_letter_code
_entity_poly.pdbx_strand_id
1 'polypeptide(L)'
;METVLEIKGLCKSYGDFELRNLNLSLEKGTLTGFIGPNGAGKTTTIKSILNMIALDAGTIRILGMDSVSGDLEIKSKLGIVLDDGHFYEDLTLKKMKNLIAPMYPVWNEGAYQSYMEKFSLPEEKKIKDLSRGMRMKYALVLALSHEAELFILDEPTSGLDPL
;
A
#
# COMPACT_ATOMS: atom_id res chain seq x y z
N MET A 1 -18.94 5.24 -14.52
CA MET A 1 -18.38 4.43 -13.43
C MET A 1 -17.70 5.37 -12.43
N GLU A 2 -17.59 5.00 -11.17
CA GLU A 2 -16.99 5.84 -10.14
C GLU A 2 -15.47 5.75 -10.19
N THR A 3 -14.78 6.90 -10.36
CA THR A 3 -13.31 6.96 -10.39
C THR A 3 -12.78 6.97 -8.96
N VAL A 4 -11.92 6.00 -8.62
CA VAL A 4 -11.30 5.87 -7.29
C VAL A 4 -9.89 6.42 -7.22
N LEU A 5 -9.19 6.53 -8.33
CA LEU A 5 -7.89 7.20 -8.46
C LEU A 5 -7.85 7.99 -9.76
N GLU A 6 -7.47 9.25 -9.69
CA GLU A 6 -7.23 10.10 -10.84
C GLU A 6 -5.89 10.83 -10.69
N ILE A 7 -5.02 10.67 -11.68
CA ILE A 7 -3.74 11.37 -11.79
C ILE A 7 -3.78 12.21 -13.06
N LYS A 8 -3.48 13.50 -12.95
CA LYS A 8 -3.43 14.42 -14.08
C LYS A 8 -2.10 15.16 -14.11
N GLY A 9 -1.36 14.98 -15.21
CA GLY A 9 -0.14 15.73 -15.49
C GLY A 9 0.97 15.55 -14.45
N LEU A 10 1.03 14.39 -13.75
CA LEU A 10 2.02 14.15 -12.71
C LEU A 10 3.43 14.25 -13.29
N CYS A 11 4.24 15.13 -12.71
CA CYS A 11 5.66 15.24 -12.95
C CYS A 11 6.46 15.10 -11.66
N LYS A 12 7.60 14.39 -11.76
CA LYS A 12 8.57 14.25 -10.67
C LYS A 12 9.97 14.05 -11.23
N SER A 13 10.92 14.81 -10.73
CA SER A 13 12.32 14.76 -11.15
C SER A 13 13.24 14.45 -9.98
N TYR A 14 14.25 13.58 -10.20
CA TYR A 14 15.34 13.27 -9.29
C TYR A 14 16.63 13.15 -10.11
N GLY A 15 17.48 14.17 -10.10
CA GLY A 15 18.71 14.15 -10.87
C GLY A 15 18.48 13.73 -12.32
N ASP A 16 18.94 12.55 -12.68
CA ASP A 16 18.85 12.01 -14.05
C ASP A 16 17.51 11.29 -14.34
N PHE A 17 16.65 11.08 -13.34
CA PHE A 17 15.35 10.45 -13.52
C PHE A 17 14.25 11.50 -13.61
N GLU A 18 13.37 11.33 -14.57
CA GLU A 18 12.20 12.20 -14.73
C GLU A 18 10.94 11.42 -15.13
N LEU A 19 9.91 11.59 -14.31
CA LEU A 19 8.54 11.19 -14.62
C LEU A 19 7.81 12.41 -15.22
N ARG A 20 7.36 12.31 -16.46
CA ARG A 20 6.76 13.44 -17.22
C ARG A 20 5.32 13.19 -17.54
N ASN A 21 4.45 14.11 -17.15
CA ASN A 21 3.05 14.22 -17.58
C ASN A 21 2.28 12.87 -17.49
N LEU A 22 2.47 12.12 -16.41
CA LEU A 22 1.73 10.87 -16.20
C LEU A 22 0.26 11.19 -15.95
N ASN A 23 -0.61 10.52 -16.73
CA ASN A 23 -2.05 10.56 -16.57
C ASN A 23 -2.56 9.14 -16.37
N LEU A 24 -3.37 8.92 -15.33
CA LEU A 24 -3.92 7.61 -14.98
C LEU A 24 -5.30 7.81 -14.35
N SER A 25 -6.23 6.95 -14.69
CA SER A 25 -7.55 6.89 -14.06
C SER A 25 -7.92 5.43 -13.77
N LEU A 26 -8.34 5.14 -12.52
CA LEU A 26 -8.83 3.84 -12.11
C LEU A 26 -10.29 3.93 -11.68
N GLU A 27 -11.07 2.96 -12.12
CA GLU A 27 -12.48 2.85 -11.76
C GLU A 27 -12.67 1.85 -10.62
N LYS A 28 -13.70 2.08 -9.82
CA LYS A 28 -14.09 1.20 -8.72
C LYS A 28 -14.39 -0.21 -9.24
N GLY A 29 -13.89 -1.22 -8.50
CA GLY A 29 -14.10 -2.63 -8.84
C GLY A 29 -13.19 -3.14 -9.97
N THR A 30 -12.18 -2.37 -10.39
CA THR A 30 -11.20 -2.81 -11.39
C THR A 30 -9.90 -3.27 -10.72
N LEU A 31 -9.21 -4.20 -11.39
CA LEU A 31 -7.83 -4.59 -11.09
C LEU A 31 -6.92 -4.04 -12.18
N THR A 32 -5.94 -3.24 -11.80
CA THR A 32 -5.00 -2.62 -12.74
C THR A 32 -3.57 -3.01 -12.43
N GLY A 33 -2.88 -3.60 -13.42
CA GLY A 33 -1.44 -3.88 -13.35
C GLY A 33 -0.62 -2.68 -13.84
N PHE A 34 0.27 -2.18 -12.99
CA PHE A 34 1.22 -1.13 -13.34
C PHE A 34 2.56 -1.75 -13.72
N ILE A 35 2.76 -2.00 -15.01
CA ILE A 35 3.88 -2.78 -15.55
C ILE A 35 4.90 -1.86 -16.21
N GLY A 36 6.18 -2.17 -16.04
CA GLY A 36 7.28 -1.46 -16.68
C GLY A 36 8.65 -1.96 -16.20
N PRO A 37 9.72 -1.64 -16.91
CA PRO A 37 11.08 -2.03 -16.51
C PRO A 37 11.50 -1.35 -15.19
N ASN A 38 12.59 -1.83 -14.60
CA ASN A 38 13.20 -1.15 -13.44
C ASN A 38 13.62 0.26 -13.84
N GLY A 39 13.36 1.24 -12.97
CA GLY A 39 13.60 2.64 -13.25
C GLY A 39 12.51 3.36 -14.06
N ALA A 40 11.43 2.67 -14.48
CA ALA A 40 10.32 3.29 -15.23
C ALA A 40 9.43 4.25 -14.39
N GLY A 41 9.70 4.39 -13.08
CA GLY A 41 8.95 5.30 -12.22
C GLY A 41 7.78 4.67 -11.47
N LYS A 42 7.64 3.32 -11.47
CA LYS A 42 6.55 2.63 -10.76
C LYS A 42 6.51 3.01 -9.27
N THR A 43 7.61 2.80 -8.56
CA THR A 43 7.73 3.14 -7.13
C THR A 43 7.58 4.65 -6.88
N THR A 44 8.10 5.50 -7.78
CA THR A 44 7.91 6.97 -7.71
C THR A 44 6.43 7.33 -7.81
N THR A 45 5.71 6.72 -8.74
CA THR A 45 4.26 6.94 -8.90
C THR A 45 3.50 6.48 -7.65
N ILE A 46 3.79 5.29 -7.12
CA ILE A 46 3.17 4.78 -5.89
C ILE A 46 3.44 5.72 -4.71
N LYS A 47 4.69 6.14 -4.51
CA LYS A 47 5.06 7.09 -3.45
C LYS A 47 4.38 8.45 -3.62
N SER A 48 4.17 8.90 -4.86
CA SER A 48 3.40 10.12 -5.15
C SER A 48 1.92 9.96 -4.79
N ILE A 49 1.30 8.84 -5.15
CA ILE A 49 -0.10 8.52 -4.80
C ILE A 49 -0.27 8.51 -3.27
N LEU A 50 0.68 7.93 -2.54
CA LEU A 50 0.67 7.84 -1.08
C LEU A 50 1.10 9.14 -0.37
N ASN A 51 1.31 10.23 -1.11
CA ASN A 51 1.81 11.51 -0.57
C ASN A 51 3.08 11.36 0.28
N MET A 52 3.94 10.40 -0.09
CA MET A 52 5.25 10.18 0.56
C MET A 52 6.34 11.06 -0.03
N ILE A 53 6.12 11.62 -1.21
CA ILE A 53 7.00 12.55 -1.92
C ILE A 53 6.18 13.67 -2.54
N ALA A 54 6.70 14.90 -2.48
CA ALA A 54 6.06 16.05 -3.11
C ALA A 54 6.13 15.95 -4.63
N LEU A 55 5.06 16.36 -5.31
CA LEU A 55 4.99 16.47 -6.77
C LEU A 55 5.72 17.74 -7.23
N ASP A 56 6.33 17.69 -8.42
CA ASP A 56 6.87 18.89 -9.05
C ASP A 56 5.78 19.58 -9.89
N ALA A 57 4.83 18.81 -10.45
CA ALA A 57 3.62 19.30 -11.11
C ALA A 57 2.54 18.22 -11.15
N GLY A 58 1.32 18.63 -11.48
CA GLY A 58 0.16 17.74 -11.61
C GLY A 58 -0.68 17.65 -10.35
N THR A 59 -1.70 16.79 -10.40
CA THR A 59 -2.64 16.57 -9.30
C THR A 59 -2.96 15.09 -9.17
N ILE A 60 -3.22 14.65 -7.94
CA ILE A 60 -3.70 13.31 -7.63
C ILE A 60 -4.96 13.43 -6.78
N ARG A 61 -6.02 12.73 -7.20
CA ARG A 61 -7.25 12.59 -6.44
C ARG A 61 -7.51 11.12 -6.15
N ILE A 62 -7.86 10.82 -4.90
CA ILE A 62 -8.17 9.46 -4.45
C ILE A 62 -9.53 9.51 -3.76
N LEU A 63 -10.45 8.64 -4.19
CA LEU A 63 -11.83 8.60 -3.68
C LEU A 63 -12.51 9.99 -3.72
N GLY A 64 -12.22 10.75 -4.78
CA GLY A 64 -12.73 12.12 -4.98
C GLY A 64 -12.02 13.22 -4.17
N MET A 65 -11.13 12.88 -3.25
CA MET A 65 -10.38 13.79 -2.40
C MET A 65 -9.01 14.14 -3.01
N ASP A 66 -8.51 15.34 -2.76
CA ASP A 66 -7.16 15.72 -3.12
C ASP A 66 -6.14 15.01 -2.21
N SER A 67 -5.09 14.41 -2.78
CA SER A 67 -4.15 13.54 -2.07
C SER A 67 -3.32 14.25 -0.99
N VAL A 68 -3.19 15.56 -1.06
CA VAL A 68 -2.42 16.36 -0.09
C VAL A 68 -3.33 16.81 1.06
N SER A 69 -4.44 17.48 0.73
CA SER A 69 -5.36 18.02 1.75
C SER A 69 -6.19 16.95 2.45
N GLY A 70 -6.46 15.81 1.79
CA GLY A 70 -7.21 14.68 2.33
C GLY A 70 -6.35 13.54 2.90
N ASP A 71 -5.05 13.72 3.09
CA ASP A 71 -4.07 12.65 3.32
C ASP A 71 -4.46 11.66 4.42
N LEU A 72 -4.88 12.12 5.60
CA LEU A 72 -5.24 11.24 6.72
C LEU A 72 -6.50 10.43 6.43
N GLU A 73 -7.54 11.06 5.89
CA GLU A 73 -8.78 10.38 5.56
C GLU A 73 -8.57 9.36 4.44
N ILE A 74 -7.82 9.74 3.41
CA ILE A 74 -7.47 8.85 2.30
C ILE A 74 -6.72 7.63 2.84
N LYS A 75 -5.66 7.82 3.63
CA LYS A 75 -4.83 6.73 4.17
C LYS A 75 -5.63 5.76 5.02
N SER A 76 -6.63 6.21 5.73
CA SER A 76 -7.52 5.33 6.51
C SER A 76 -8.39 4.40 5.65
N LYS A 77 -8.53 4.69 4.36
CA LYS A 77 -9.31 3.93 3.37
C LYS A 77 -8.43 3.16 2.38
N LEU A 78 -7.10 3.20 2.55
CA LEU A 78 -6.16 2.50 1.68
C LEU A 78 -5.65 1.22 2.32
N GLY A 79 -5.70 0.11 1.59
CA GLY A 79 -4.94 -1.10 1.87
C GLY A 79 -3.58 -1.02 1.18
N ILE A 80 -2.49 -0.85 1.95
CA ILE A 80 -1.16 -0.59 1.41
C ILE A 80 -0.23 -1.76 1.71
N VAL A 81 0.39 -2.31 0.67
CA VAL A 81 1.43 -3.34 0.79
C VAL A 81 2.63 -2.91 -0.05
N LEU A 82 3.72 -2.53 0.61
CA LEU A 82 4.98 -2.15 -0.02
C LEU A 82 6.01 -3.27 0.13
N ASP A 83 6.91 -3.42 -0.84
CA ASP A 83 7.93 -4.48 -0.88
C ASP A 83 8.80 -4.52 0.39
N ASP A 84 9.22 -3.38 0.90
CA ASP A 84 10.10 -3.29 2.08
C ASP A 84 9.38 -3.31 3.43
N GLY A 85 8.05 -3.54 3.48
CA GLY A 85 7.21 -3.61 4.68
C GLY A 85 7.85 -2.94 5.90
N HIS A 86 7.76 -1.61 6.03
CA HIS A 86 8.42 -0.81 7.07
C HIS A 86 7.86 -1.10 8.48
N PHE A 87 8.11 -2.29 8.96
CA PHE A 87 7.70 -2.72 10.29
C PHE A 87 8.83 -2.53 11.31
N TYR A 88 8.46 -2.36 12.57
CA TYR A 88 9.41 -2.42 13.69
C TYR A 88 9.87 -3.86 13.91
N GLU A 89 11.07 -4.18 13.46
CA GLU A 89 11.59 -5.55 13.38
C GLU A 89 11.66 -6.29 14.72
N ASP A 90 11.83 -5.59 15.84
CA ASP A 90 11.91 -6.19 17.18
C ASP A 90 10.54 -6.46 17.81
N LEU A 91 9.46 -6.01 17.20
CA LEU A 91 8.10 -6.29 17.66
C LEU A 91 7.62 -7.65 17.17
N THR A 92 6.76 -8.30 17.95
CA THR A 92 5.98 -9.44 17.49
C THR A 92 4.85 -8.98 16.58
N LEU A 93 4.31 -9.88 15.75
CA LEU A 93 3.16 -9.58 14.89
C LEU A 93 2.00 -9.00 15.69
N LYS A 94 1.68 -9.61 16.83
CA LYS A 94 0.65 -9.12 17.75
C LYS A 94 0.90 -7.70 18.26
N LYS A 95 2.13 -7.39 18.67
CA LYS A 95 2.48 -6.02 19.12
C LYS A 95 2.41 -5.03 17.99
N MET A 96 2.87 -5.40 16.80
CA MET A 96 2.79 -4.55 15.61
C MET A 96 1.33 -4.27 15.23
N LYS A 97 0.45 -5.29 15.22
CA LYS A 97 -0.98 -5.13 15.02
C LYS A 97 -1.60 -4.13 16.02
N ASN A 98 -1.24 -4.24 17.30
CA ASN A 98 -1.76 -3.35 18.33
C ASN A 98 -1.33 -1.88 18.16
N LEU A 99 -0.23 -1.61 17.44
CA LEU A 99 0.17 -0.25 17.03
C LEU A 99 -0.61 0.23 15.81
N ILE A 100 -0.87 -0.66 14.86
CA ILE A 100 -1.48 -0.29 13.56
C ILE A 100 -2.99 -0.20 13.65
N ALA A 101 -3.65 -1.16 14.31
CA ALA A 101 -5.11 -1.25 14.35
C ALA A 101 -5.79 0.05 14.80
N PRO A 102 -5.31 0.78 15.84
CA PRO A 102 -5.92 2.04 16.25
C PRO A 102 -5.80 3.20 15.24
N MET A 103 -4.97 3.07 14.21
CA MET A 103 -4.83 4.08 13.15
C MET A 103 -5.99 4.05 12.16
N TYR A 104 -6.74 2.95 12.13
CA TYR A 104 -7.89 2.77 11.25
C TYR A 104 -9.20 2.97 12.02
N PRO A 105 -10.11 3.85 11.54
CA PRO A 105 -11.42 4.08 12.17
C PRO A 105 -12.26 2.81 12.28
N VAL A 106 -12.11 1.92 11.30
CA VAL A 106 -12.78 0.63 11.24
C VAL A 106 -11.72 -0.47 11.14
N TRP A 107 -11.57 -1.22 12.22
CA TRP A 107 -10.70 -2.39 12.28
C TRP A 107 -11.54 -3.65 12.51
N ASN A 108 -11.31 -4.69 11.72
CA ASN A 108 -12.01 -5.96 11.82
C ASN A 108 -11.11 -7.04 12.42
N GLU A 109 -11.20 -7.22 13.74
CA GLU A 109 -10.40 -8.22 14.46
C GLU A 109 -10.70 -9.65 14.00
N GLY A 110 -11.95 -9.95 13.63
CA GLY A 110 -12.32 -11.28 13.11
C GLY A 110 -11.67 -11.57 11.76
N ALA A 111 -11.59 -10.58 10.87
CA ALA A 111 -10.88 -10.69 9.60
C ALA A 111 -9.37 -10.88 9.84
N TYR A 112 -8.78 -10.09 10.76
CA TYR A 112 -7.38 -10.24 11.13
C TYR A 112 -7.06 -11.67 11.58
N GLN A 113 -7.81 -12.21 12.53
CA GLN A 113 -7.57 -13.58 13.05
C GLN A 113 -7.73 -14.63 11.95
N SER A 114 -8.78 -14.52 11.13
CA SER A 114 -9.02 -15.42 10.01
C SER A 114 -7.88 -15.44 8.99
N TYR A 115 -7.32 -14.27 8.64
CA TYR A 115 -6.18 -14.21 7.71
C TYR A 115 -4.87 -14.67 8.36
N MET A 116 -4.63 -14.39 9.65
CA MET A 116 -3.47 -14.92 10.38
C MET A 116 -3.46 -16.44 10.37
N GLU A 117 -4.61 -17.05 10.62
CA GLU A 117 -4.78 -18.51 10.58
C GLU A 117 -4.58 -19.04 9.15
N LYS A 118 -5.27 -18.46 8.16
CA LYS A 118 -5.17 -18.84 6.74
C LYS A 118 -3.74 -18.81 6.20
N PHE A 119 -2.94 -17.84 6.61
CA PHE A 119 -1.54 -17.71 6.20
C PHE A 119 -0.56 -18.40 7.16
N SER A 120 -1.07 -19.07 8.22
CA SER A 120 -0.27 -19.76 9.23
C SER A 120 0.81 -18.87 9.86
N LEU A 121 0.44 -17.62 10.21
CA LEU A 121 1.36 -16.65 10.79
C LEU A 121 1.36 -16.72 12.32
N PRO A 122 2.52 -16.95 12.97
CA PRO A 122 2.62 -17.05 14.41
C PRO A 122 2.66 -15.65 15.07
N GLU A 123 1.61 -15.27 15.79
CA GLU A 123 1.45 -13.93 16.39
C GLU A 123 2.60 -13.50 17.32
N GLU A 124 3.19 -14.45 18.04
CA GLU A 124 4.25 -14.18 19.02
C GLU A 124 5.65 -14.13 18.40
N LYS A 125 5.79 -14.44 17.11
CA LYS A 125 7.07 -14.36 16.41
C LYS A 125 7.43 -12.91 16.11
N LYS A 126 8.72 -12.55 16.27
CA LYS A 126 9.22 -11.22 15.91
C LYS A 126 9.29 -11.05 14.40
N ILE A 127 9.07 -9.83 13.93
CA ILE A 127 9.07 -9.51 12.50
C ILE A 127 10.43 -9.80 11.86
N LYS A 128 11.54 -9.52 12.55
CA LYS A 128 12.89 -9.83 12.06
C LYS A 128 13.13 -11.31 11.77
N ASP A 129 12.38 -12.20 12.45
CA ASP A 129 12.52 -13.66 12.32
C ASP A 129 11.61 -14.24 11.23
N LEU A 130 10.84 -13.40 10.53
CA LEU A 130 9.99 -13.79 9.42
C LEU A 130 10.79 -13.89 8.11
N SER A 131 10.45 -14.85 7.27
CA SER A 131 10.88 -14.83 5.86
C SER A 131 10.23 -13.65 5.12
N ARG A 132 10.80 -13.26 3.98
CA ARG A 132 10.24 -12.20 3.12
C ARG A 132 8.78 -12.52 2.75
N GLY A 133 8.49 -13.75 2.36
CA GLY A 133 7.12 -14.18 2.05
C GLY A 133 6.17 -14.09 3.25
N MET A 134 6.62 -14.41 4.47
CA MET A 134 5.81 -14.24 5.67
C MET A 134 5.56 -12.77 5.99
N ARG A 135 6.55 -11.88 5.81
CA ARG A 135 6.38 -10.43 5.97
C ARG A 135 5.34 -9.89 4.98
N MET A 136 5.40 -10.31 3.71
CA MET A 136 4.44 -9.96 2.68
C MET A 136 3.02 -10.43 3.04
N LYS A 137 2.87 -11.69 3.47
CA LYS A 137 1.59 -12.22 3.94
C LYS A 137 1.05 -11.41 5.12
N TYR A 138 1.91 -11.03 6.07
CA TYR A 138 1.51 -10.21 7.21
C TYR A 138 1.07 -8.80 6.80
N ALA A 139 1.77 -8.15 5.86
CA ALA A 139 1.34 -6.87 5.30
C ALA A 139 -0.04 -6.97 4.63
N LEU A 140 -0.29 -8.05 3.90
CA LEU A 140 -1.62 -8.33 3.33
C LEU A 140 -2.69 -8.54 4.41
N VAL A 141 -2.37 -9.27 5.50
CA VAL A 141 -3.31 -9.42 6.63
C VAL A 141 -3.72 -8.06 7.16
N LEU A 142 -2.78 -7.19 7.45
CA LEU A 142 -3.07 -5.85 7.97
C LEU A 142 -3.93 -5.04 7.00
N ALA A 143 -3.57 -5.04 5.71
CA ALA A 143 -4.30 -4.31 4.67
C ALA A 143 -5.75 -4.82 4.48
N LEU A 144 -5.98 -6.12 4.68
CA LEU A 144 -7.30 -6.76 4.54
C LEU A 144 -8.14 -6.73 5.83
N SER A 145 -7.56 -6.26 6.94
CA SER A 145 -8.23 -6.26 8.26
C SER A 145 -8.95 -4.95 8.59
N HIS A 146 -9.03 -4.03 7.64
CA HIS A 146 -9.84 -2.81 7.76
C HIS A 146 -10.64 -2.60 6.45
N GLU A 147 -11.60 -1.68 6.45
CA GLU A 147 -12.46 -1.43 5.30
C GLU A 147 -11.76 -0.57 4.23
N ALA A 148 -10.70 -1.10 3.62
CA ALA A 148 -10.02 -0.43 2.53
C ALA A 148 -10.91 -0.37 1.28
N GLU A 149 -11.00 0.83 0.67
CA GLU A 149 -11.74 1.08 -0.56
C GLU A 149 -10.84 1.00 -1.81
N LEU A 150 -9.52 1.18 -1.63
CA LEU A 150 -8.51 1.06 -2.69
C LEU A 150 -7.28 0.33 -2.15
N PHE A 151 -6.81 -0.69 -2.87
CA PHE A 151 -5.58 -1.42 -2.55
C PHE A 151 -4.45 -0.98 -3.46
N ILE A 152 -3.28 -0.70 -2.87
CA ILE A 152 -2.03 -0.39 -3.58
C ILE A 152 -0.98 -1.40 -3.16
N LEU A 153 -0.54 -2.22 -4.11
CA LEU A 153 0.40 -3.30 -3.87
C LEU A 153 1.65 -3.05 -4.72
N ASP A 154 2.81 -2.95 -4.09
CA ASP A 154 4.10 -2.83 -4.77
C ASP A 154 4.82 -4.19 -4.70
N GLU A 155 5.03 -4.81 -5.86
CA GLU A 155 5.65 -6.13 -6.03
C GLU A 155 5.11 -7.24 -5.09
N PRO A 156 3.78 -7.45 -5.00
CA PRO A 156 3.17 -8.33 -3.99
C PRO A 156 3.54 -9.81 -4.10
N THR A 157 4.16 -10.22 -5.19
CA THR A 157 4.64 -11.59 -5.41
C THR A 157 6.12 -11.76 -5.11
N SER A 158 6.83 -10.68 -4.81
CA SER A 158 8.25 -10.70 -4.49
C SER A 158 8.51 -11.49 -3.21
N GLY A 159 9.22 -12.62 -3.34
CA GLY A 159 9.52 -13.51 -2.21
C GLY A 159 8.41 -14.51 -1.84
N LEU A 160 7.36 -14.64 -2.65
CA LEU A 160 6.46 -15.77 -2.60
C LEU A 160 7.00 -16.86 -3.53
N ASP A 161 7.06 -18.11 -3.04
CA ASP A 161 7.40 -19.25 -3.88
C ASP A 161 6.35 -19.40 -4.97
N PRO A 162 6.76 -19.60 -6.24
CA PRO A 162 5.80 -20.00 -7.28
C PRO A 162 5.17 -21.33 -6.87
N LEU A 163 3.84 -21.40 -6.94
CA LEU A 163 3.06 -22.62 -6.71
C LEU A 163 3.38 -23.67 -7.77
#